data_446972e4c87dfbff1243270098c592ec
#
_entry.id   446972e4c87dfbff1243270098c592ec
#
_cell.length_a   1.000
_cell.length_b   1.000
_cell.length_c   1.000
_cell.angle_alpha   90.00
_cell.angle_beta   90.00
_cell.angle_gamma   90.00
#
_symmetry.space_group_name_H-M   'P 1'
#
loop_
_entity.id
_entity.type
_entity.pdbx_description
1 polymer ?
#
loop_
_entity_poly.entity_id
_entity_poly.type
_entity_poly.pdbx_seq_one_letter_code
_entity_poly.pdbx_strand_id
1 'polypeptide(L)'
;MKEALLSLSPSELRSLAAGLRSARMNAPYTAATLGRYVDQATVSAVAASLQKMSESGMQPTGAALTLELLAASIAERPAIGELVDLVTTGPAATGIANRDTSIVVSDLFRNARSTVLIAGYAVYGGRRVFHALGERMTACPTLRVRMFLDIQRKSGDTSASSELVKRFVHQFRTVEWPLGIPMPEIYYDHRSLAMERTNRSVLHAKCVVVDAQETFVSSANFTEAAQDRNVEVGVLLSSRVLAEKLISFFDTLLDAQHFLRAV
;
A
#
# COMPACT_ATOMS: atom_id res chain seq x y z
N MET A 1 2.42 -23.45 21.10
CA MET A 1 2.15 -24.40 19.99
C MET A 1 2.20 -23.72 18.62
N LYS A 2 1.37 -22.71 18.35
CA LYS A 2 1.30 -22.03 17.04
C LYS A 2 2.62 -21.37 16.63
N GLU A 3 3.28 -20.68 17.53
CA GLU A 3 4.52 -19.94 17.26
C GLU A 3 5.70 -20.84 16.88
N ALA A 4 5.86 -21.98 17.54
CA ALA A 4 6.97 -22.91 17.27
C ALA A 4 6.93 -23.51 15.85
N LEU A 5 5.74 -23.83 15.32
CA LEU A 5 5.62 -24.36 13.98
C LEU A 5 5.70 -23.25 12.91
N LEU A 6 5.26 -22.03 13.26
CA LEU A 6 5.32 -20.87 12.36
C LEU A 6 6.75 -20.30 12.22
N SER A 7 7.66 -20.61 13.13
CA SER A 7 9.07 -20.19 13.05
C SER A 7 9.92 -21.11 12.15
N LEU A 8 9.39 -22.27 11.76
CA LEU A 8 10.09 -23.21 10.88
C LEU A 8 10.06 -22.75 9.42
N SER A 9 11.14 -23.05 8.72
CA SER A 9 11.18 -22.87 7.26
C SER A 9 10.24 -23.85 6.54
N PRO A 10 9.77 -23.54 5.33
CA PRO A 10 8.99 -24.48 4.51
C PRO A 10 9.69 -25.82 4.27
N SER A 11 11.02 -25.84 4.21
CA SER A 11 11.83 -27.06 4.04
C SER A 11 11.80 -27.96 5.27
N GLU A 12 11.92 -27.36 6.47
CA GLU A 12 11.84 -28.09 7.73
C GLU A 12 10.43 -28.67 7.95
N LEU A 13 9.40 -27.91 7.67
CA LEU A 13 8.00 -28.36 7.75
C LEU A 13 7.73 -29.55 6.83
N ARG A 14 8.21 -29.49 5.57
CA ARG A 14 8.10 -30.60 4.62
C ARG A 14 8.90 -31.84 5.07
N SER A 15 10.09 -31.65 5.65
CA SER A 15 10.92 -32.73 6.17
C SER A 15 10.23 -33.45 7.35
N LEU A 16 9.63 -32.70 8.27
CA LEU A 16 8.81 -33.23 9.37
C LEU A 16 7.60 -34.01 8.81
N ALA A 17 6.88 -33.45 7.87
CA ALA A 17 5.72 -34.09 7.23
C ALA A 17 6.10 -35.41 6.56
N ALA A 18 7.21 -35.45 5.85
CA ALA A 18 7.74 -36.66 5.21
C ALA A 18 8.12 -37.72 6.25
N GLY A 19 8.75 -37.32 7.38
CA GLY A 19 9.06 -38.18 8.50
C GLY A 19 7.82 -38.85 9.15
N LEU A 20 6.76 -38.08 9.31
CA LEU A 20 5.46 -38.56 9.82
C LEU A 20 4.78 -39.52 8.84
N ARG A 21 4.73 -39.17 7.54
CA ARG A 21 4.13 -40.05 6.50
C ARG A 21 4.84 -41.38 6.33
N SER A 22 6.15 -41.38 6.43
CA SER A 22 6.98 -42.59 6.27
C SER A 22 7.08 -43.44 7.54
N ALA A 23 6.37 -43.08 8.60
CA ALA A 23 6.44 -43.71 9.94
C ALA A 23 7.86 -43.73 10.54
N ARG A 24 8.79 -42.93 10.01
CA ARG A 24 10.12 -42.74 10.57
C ARG A 24 10.09 -41.87 11.83
N MET A 25 8.96 -41.23 12.08
CA MET A 25 8.71 -40.38 13.24
C MET A 25 7.31 -40.70 13.78
N ASN A 26 7.27 -41.19 15.02
CA ASN A 26 6.07 -41.56 15.74
C ASN A 26 6.08 -41.00 17.16
N ALA A 27 4.91 -40.89 17.77
CA ALA A 27 4.81 -40.54 19.18
C ALA A 27 5.46 -41.64 20.07
N PRO A 28 6.06 -41.27 21.22
CA PRO A 28 6.16 -39.92 21.75
C PRO A 28 7.20 -39.06 21.02
N TYR A 29 6.81 -37.81 20.70
CA TYR A 29 7.69 -36.85 20.01
C TYR A 29 8.63 -36.19 21.03
N THR A 30 9.93 -36.34 20.83
CA THR A 30 10.97 -35.81 21.71
C THR A 30 12.00 -35.00 20.89
N ALA A 31 12.80 -34.18 21.59
CA ALA A 31 13.91 -33.47 20.96
C ALA A 31 14.89 -34.42 20.26
N ALA A 32 15.13 -35.61 20.83
CA ALA A 32 16.02 -36.61 20.25
C ALA A 32 15.50 -37.19 18.93
N THR A 33 14.18 -37.39 18.80
CA THR A 33 13.58 -37.94 17.58
C THR A 33 13.46 -36.87 16.46
N LEU A 34 13.38 -35.58 16.82
CA LEU A 34 13.20 -34.48 15.90
C LEU A 34 14.49 -33.75 15.51
N GLY A 35 15.59 -33.92 16.22
CA GLY A 35 16.83 -33.16 16.05
C GLY A 35 17.51 -33.31 14.67
N ARG A 36 17.09 -34.27 13.85
CA ARG A 36 17.54 -34.41 12.45
C ARG A 36 16.69 -33.61 11.45
N TYR A 37 15.53 -33.06 11.89
CA TYR A 37 14.55 -32.40 11.04
C TYR A 37 14.48 -30.90 11.29
N VAL A 38 14.84 -30.48 12.50
CA VAL A 38 14.74 -29.07 12.93
C VAL A 38 15.93 -28.71 13.82
N ASP A 39 16.22 -27.42 13.88
CA ASP A 39 17.34 -26.87 14.62
C ASP A 39 17.20 -27.08 16.14
N GLN A 40 18.35 -27.24 16.84
CA GLN A 40 18.38 -27.51 18.29
C GLN A 40 17.66 -26.42 19.13
N ALA A 41 17.68 -25.16 18.66
CA ALA A 41 17.02 -24.05 19.35
C ALA A 41 15.49 -24.19 19.40
N THR A 42 14.89 -24.83 18.38
CA THR A 42 13.43 -24.93 18.22
C THR A 42 12.88 -26.35 18.50
N VAL A 43 13.74 -27.35 18.48
CA VAL A 43 13.36 -28.77 18.52
C VAL A 43 12.41 -29.13 19.67
N SER A 44 12.67 -28.62 20.88
CA SER A 44 11.85 -28.93 22.06
C SER A 44 10.44 -28.36 21.96
N ALA A 45 10.30 -27.14 21.41
CA ALA A 45 9.01 -26.49 21.24
C ALA A 45 8.20 -27.15 20.10
N VAL A 46 8.87 -27.60 19.03
CA VAL A 46 8.27 -28.36 17.93
C VAL A 46 7.81 -29.73 18.40
N ALA A 47 8.65 -30.45 19.21
CA ALA A 47 8.29 -31.74 19.78
C ALA A 47 7.05 -31.63 20.67
N ALA A 48 6.99 -30.63 21.54
CA ALA A 48 5.81 -30.37 22.38
C ALA A 48 4.55 -30.05 21.53
N SER A 49 4.72 -29.39 20.40
CA SER A 49 3.61 -29.07 19.48
C SER A 49 3.07 -30.32 18.81
N LEU A 50 3.92 -31.21 18.29
CA LEU A 50 3.53 -32.47 17.67
C LEU A 50 2.95 -33.44 18.73
N GLN A 51 3.51 -33.48 19.90
CA GLN A 51 3.02 -34.30 21.03
C GLN A 51 1.59 -33.88 21.39
N LYS A 52 1.34 -32.59 21.51
CA LYS A 52 -0.02 -32.07 21.80
C LYS A 52 -1.01 -32.38 20.66
N MET A 53 -0.59 -32.37 19.40
CA MET A 53 -1.43 -32.80 18.28
C MET A 53 -1.81 -34.28 18.43
N SER A 54 -0.86 -35.11 18.75
CA SER A 54 -1.08 -36.55 19.01
C SER A 54 -2.02 -36.80 20.20
N GLU A 55 -1.83 -36.12 21.31
CA GLU A 55 -2.68 -36.19 22.51
C GLU A 55 -4.13 -35.71 22.23
N SER A 56 -4.29 -34.79 21.27
CA SER A 56 -5.63 -34.37 20.80
C SER A 56 -6.30 -35.35 19.85
N GLY A 57 -5.67 -36.52 19.61
CA GLY A 57 -6.21 -37.56 18.72
C GLY A 57 -5.83 -37.40 17.25
N MET A 58 -4.99 -36.44 16.89
CA MET A 58 -4.55 -36.23 15.50
C MET A 58 -3.61 -37.38 15.08
N GLN A 59 -4.00 -38.06 13.99
CA GLN A 59 -3.15 -39.12 13.42
C GLN A 59 -1.91 -38.53 12.73
N PRO A 60 -0.78 -39.29 12.64
CA PRO A 60 0.44 -38.81 11.99
C PRO A 60 0.24 -38.29 10.57
N THR A 61 -0.67 -38.89 9.79
CA THR A 61 -1.04 -38.43 8.44
C THR A 61 -1.75 -37.07 8.45
N GLY A 62 -2.61 -36.81 9.44
CA GLY A 62 -3.27 -35.52 9.65
C GLY A 62 -2.27 -34.43 10.06
N ALA A 63 -1.35 -34.77 10.98
CA ALA A 63 -0.26 -33.87 11.36
C ALA A 63 0.65 -33.54 10.15
N ALA A 64 1.00 -34.54 9.33
CA ALA A 64 1.78 -34.33 8.13
C ALA A 64 1.08 -33.39 7.13
N LEU A 65 -0.22 -33.58 6.87
CA LEU A 65 -0.99 -32.70 6.02
C LEU A 65 -1.03 -31.26 6.55
N THR A 66 -1.21 -31.11 7.87
CA THR A 66 -1.18 -29.79 8.51
C THR A 66 0.15 -29.08 8.30
N LEU A 67 1.28 -29.78 8.44
CA LEU A 67 2.61 -29.22 8.23
C LEU A 67 2.84 -28.87 6.75
N GLU A 68 2.34 -29.67 5.81
CA GLU A 68 2.43 -29.38 4.38
C GLU A 68 1.63 -28.14 3.99
N LEU A 69 0.40 -28.01 4.48
CA LEU A 69 -0.42 -26.81 4.28
C LEU A 69 0.23 -25.56 4.86
N LEU A 70 0.84 -25.69 6.05
CA LEU A 70 1.58 -24.62 6.68
C LEU A 70 2.81 -24.24 5.86
N ALA A 71 3.56 -25.22 5.36
CA ALA A 71 4.73 -25.02 4.51
C ALA A 71 4.36 -24.32 3.19
N ALA A 72 3.25 -24.70 2.56
CA ALA A 72 2.71 -24.06 1.37
C ALA A 72 2.33 -22.60 1.67
N SER A 73 1.57 -22.38 2.75
CA SER A 73 1.14 -21.03 3.16
C SER A 73 2.30 -20.10 3.46
N ILE A 74 3.40 -20.60 4.06
CA ILE A 74 4.60 -19.80 4.33
C ILE A 74 5.38 -19.54 3.03
N ALA A 75 5.49 -20.54 2.15
CA ALA A 75 6.19 -20.41 0.87
C ALA A 75 5.49 -19.44 -0.10
N GLU A 76 4.18 -19.30 0.00
CA GLU A 76 3.39 -18.37 -0.81
C GLU A 76 3.40 -16.93 -0.26
N ARG A 77 3.93 -16.71 0.95
CA ARG A 77 4.05 -15.35 1.48
C ARG A 77 5.20 -14.63 0.79
N PRO A 78 4.92 -13.50 0.10
CA PRO A 78 5.98 -12.72 -0.49
C PRO A 78 6.92 -12.21 0.61
N ALA A 79 8.21 -12.16 0.31
CA ALA A 79 9.19 -11.53 1.19
C ALA A 79 8.83 -10.04 1.37
N ILE A 80 9.13 -9.46 2.52
CA ILE A 80 8.86 -8.02 2.78
C ILE A 80 9.49 -7.15 1.67
N GLY A 81 10.67 -7.51 1.19
CA GLY A 81 11.34 -6.80 0.09
C GLY A 81 10.64 -6.90 -1.26
N GLU A 82 9.72 -7.85 -1.43
CA GLU A 82 8.87 -7.95 -2.63
C GLU A 82 7.58 -7.11 -2.49
N LEU A 83 7.23 -6.74 -1.26
CA LEU A 83 6.04 -5.95 -0.94
C LEU A 83 6.33 -4.47 -0.80
N VAL A 84 7.59 -4.09 -0.59
CA VAL A 84 7.98 -2.72 -0.23
C VAL A 84 9.21 -2.28 -1.00
N ASP A 85 9.05 -1.27 -1.85
CA ASP A 85 10.16 -0.60 -2.53
C ASP A 85 10.42 0.78 -1.93
N LEU A 86 11.70 1.11 -1.73
CA LEU A 86 12.13 2.46 -1.43
C LEU A 86 12.10 3.32 -2.71
N VAL A 87 11.45 4.48 -2.61
CA VAL A 87 11.32 5.42 -3.72
C VAL A 87 11.89 6.78 -3.29
N THR A 88 12.77 7.35 -4.09
CA THR A 88 13.40 8.63 -3.73
C THR A 88 13.46 9.58 -4.92
N THR A 89 13.51 10.86 -4.63
CA THR A 89 13.94 11.91 -5.57
C THR A 89 15.20 12.56 -5.02
N GLY A 90 16.09 13.02 -5.88
CA GLY A 90 17.29 13.77 -5.51
C GLY A 90 18.56 13.20 -6.08
N PRO A 91 19.74 13.66 -5.60
CA PRO A 91 21.03 13.18 -6.07
C PRO A 91 21.16 11.66 -5.87
N ALA A 92 21.78 10.98 -6.84
CA ALA A 92 22.04 9.55 -6.76
C ALA A 92 22.87 9.20 -5.52
N ALA A 93 22.35 8.31 -4.68
CA ALA A 93 23.06 7.76 -3.53
C ALA A 93 23.72 6.44 -3.91
N THR A 94 25.05 6.40 -3.90
CA THR A 94 25.83 5.21 -4.32
C THR A 94 25.55 4.04 -3.35
N GLY A 95 25.24 2.87 -3.89
CA GLY A 95 25.06 1.64 -3.10
C GLY A 95 23.67 1.44 -2.50
N ILE A 96 22.72 2.32 -2.79
CA ILE A 96 21.32 2.16 -2.37
C ILE A 96 20.48 1.82 -3.61
N ALA A 97 19.85 0.66 -3.59
CA ALA A 97 18.85 0.30 -4.60
C ALA A 97 17.54 1.03 -4.27
N ASN A 98 17.15 1.97 -5.11
CA ASN A 98 15.91 2.73 -4.99
C ASN A 98 15.32 2.98 -6.37
N ARG A 99 14.02 3.33 -6.39
CA ARG A 99 13.30 3.75 -7.59
C ARG A 99 13.12 5.27 -7.58
N ASP A 100 13.10 5.86 -8.76
CA ASP A 100 12.83 7.29 -8.94
C ASP A 100 11.34 7.58 -8.80
N THR A 101 10.99 8.67 -8.07
CA THR A 101 9.61 9.06 -7.80
C THR A 101 8.81 9.32 -9.08
N SER A 102 9.39 10.02 -10.06
CA SER A 102 8.68 10.35 -11.31
C SER A 102 8.39 9.10 -12.14
N ILE A 103 9.32 8.16 -12.15
CA ILE A 103 9.14 6.86 -12.83
C ILE A 103 8.04 6.05 -12.15
N VAL A 104 8.09 5.92 -10.81
CA VAL A 104 7.09 5.14 -10.05
C VAL A 104 5.69 5.72 -10.24
N VAL A 105 5.52 7.03 -10.09
CA VAL A 105 4.22 7.68 -10.27
C VAL A 105 3.69 7.49 -11.70
N SER A 106 4.55 7.65 -12.70
CA SER A 106 4.20 7.44 -14.11
C SER A 106 3.79 6.00 -14.40
N ASP A 107 4.52 5.01 -13.87
CA ASP A 107 4.23 3.58 -14.05
C ASP A 107 2.91 3.19 -13.37
N LEU A 108 2.66 3.67 -12.16
CA LEU A 108 1.38 3.48 -11.47
C LEU A 108 0.21 3.97 -12.31
N PHE A 109 0.33 5.16 -12.88
CA PHE A 109 -0.72 5.73 -13.72
C PHE A 109 -0.92 4.98 -15.03
N ARG A 110 0.16 4.59 -15.72
CA ARG A 110 0.08 3.81 -16.97
C ARG A 110 -0.57 2.45 -16.78
N ASN A 111 -0.31 1.81 -15.65
CA ASN A 111 -0.76 0.44 -15.37
C ASN A 111 -2.14 0.37 -14.72
N ALA A 112 -2.74 1.49 -14.35
CA ALA A 112 -4.07 1.55 -13.72
C ALA A 112 -5.14 0.93 -14.63
N ARG A 113 -6.02 0.10 -14.07
CA ARG A 113 -7.04 -0.65 -14.82
C ARG A 113 -8.46 -0.27 -14.46
N SER A 114 -8.72 0.00 -13.19
CA SER A 114 -10.08 0.23 -12.68
C SER A 114 -10.20 1.49 -11.83
N THR A 115 -9.27 1.72 -10.90
CA THR A 115 -9.40 2.83 -9.95
C THR A 115 -8.04 3.47 -9.64
N VAL A 116 -8.05 4.79 -9.53
CA VAL A 116 -6.93 5.57 -8.99
C VAL A 116 -7.47 6.53 -7.93
N LEU A 117 -6.88 6.49 -6.74
CA LEU A 117 -7.10 7.49 -5.70
C LEU A 117 -5.79 8.26 -5.50
N ILE A 118 -5.87 9.58 -5.53
CA ILE A 118 -4.75 10.48 -5.29
C ILE A 118 -5.11 11.39 -4.13
N ALA A 119 -4.24 11.54 -3.14
CA ALA A 119 -4.34 12.60 -2.15
C ALA A 119 -3.10 13.49 -2.25
N GLY A 120 -3.30 14.80 -2.39
CA GLY A 120 -2.22 15.74 -2.65
C GLY A 120 -2.42 17.10 -1.97
N TYR A 121 -1.33 17.61 -1.37
CA TYR A 121 -1.32 18.94 -0.75
C TYR A 121 -1.15 20.04 -1.80
N ALA A 122 -0.19 19.90 -2.70
CA ALA A 122 0.11 20.91 -3.71
C ALA A 122 0.30 20.26 -5.09
N VAL A 123 -0.24 20.93 -6.10
CA VAL A 123 -0.09 20.57 -7.51
C VAL A 123 0.44 21.79 -8.26
N TYR A 124 1.62 21.64 -8.85
CA TYR A 124 2.25 22.64 -9.73
C TYR A 124 3.01 21.93 -10.86
N GLY A 125 2.79 22.35 -12.10
CA GLY A 125 3.28 21.63 -13.27
C GLY A 125 2.55 20.29 -13.48
N GLY A 126 1.32 20.24 -13.01
CA GLY A 126 0.50 19.02 -12.97
C GLY A 126 0.29 18.38 -14.33
N ARG A 127 0.29 19.17 -15.42
CA ARG A 127 0.20 18.63 -16.80
C ARG A 127 1.25 17.58 -17.07
N ARG A 128 2.48 17.79 -16.61
CA ARG A 128 3.57 16.82 -16.76
C ARG A 128 3.38 15.64 -15.82
N VAL A 129 3.10 15.92 -14.56
CA VAL A 129 2.92 14.88 -13.52
C VAL A 129 1.78 13.94 -13.85
N PHE A 130 0.64 14.47 -14.33
CA PHE A 130 -0.57 13.70 -14.65
C PHE A 130 -0.69 13.30 -16.13
N HIS A 131 0.34 13.53 -16.95
CA HIS A 131 0.30 13.18 -18.38
C HIS A 131 -0.05 11.71 -18.59
N ALA A 132 0.70 10.82 -17.95
CA ALA A 132 0.47 9.37 -18.06
C ALA A 132 -0.92 8.94 -17.56
N LEU A 133 -1.45 9.59 -16.52
CA LEU A 133 -2.80 9.35 -16.03
C LEU A 133 -3.85 9.80 -17.06
N GLY A 134 -3.66 10.96 -17.66
CA GLY A 134 -4.53 11.48 -18.71
C GLY A 134 -4.60 10.59 -19.94
N GLU A 135 -3.45 10.13 -20.43
CA GLU A 135 -3.36 9.15 -21.52
C GLU A 135 -4.10 7.84 -21.14
N ARG A 136 -3.90 7.38 -19.90
CA ARG A 136 -4.55 6.16 -19.43
C ARG A 136 -6.07 6.31 -19.32
N MET A 137 -6.58 7.44 -18.83
CA MET A 137 -8.03 7.74 -18.81
C MET A 137 -8.63 7.76 -20.20
N THR A 138 -7.90 8.25 -21.19
CA THR A 138 -8.34 8.22 -22.59
C THR A 138 -8.39 6.80 -23.14
N ALA A 139 -7.37 6.00 -22.85
CA ALA A 139 -7.29 4.60 -23.30
C ALA A 139 -8.26 3.67 -22.55
N CYS A 140 -8.65 4.03 -21.32
CA CYS A 140 -9.56 3.27 -20.48
C CYS A 140 -10.68 4.16 -19.92
N PRO A 141 -11.76 4.42 -20.66
CA PRO A 141 -12.83 5.31 -20.25
C PRO A 141 -13.61 4.87 -18.99
N THR A 142 -13.45 3.62 -18.59
CA THR A 142 -14.04 3.07 -17.34
C THR A 142 -13.18 3.29 -16.12
N LEU A 143 -11.94 3.81 -16.29
CA LEU A 143 -11.04 4.09 -15.18
C LEU A 143 -11.62 5.22 -14.32
N ARG A 144 -11.90 4.90 -13.05
CA ARG A 144 -12.39 5.89 -12.08
C ARG A 144 -11.22 6.54 -11.36
N VAL A 145 -11.09 7.86 -11.51
CA VAL A 145 -10.02 8.65 -10.88
C VAL A 145 -10.64 9.61 -9.87
N ARG A 146 -10.23 9.49 -8.60
CA ARG A 146 -10.61 10.36 -7.49
C ARG A 146 -9.38 11.09 -6.95
N MET A 147 -9.47 12.39 -6.87
CA MET A 147 -8.40 13.24 -6.34
C MET A 147 -8.90 14.01 -5.12
N PHE A 148 -8.22 13.83 -4.00
CA PHE A 148 -8.41 14.58 -2.78
C PHE A 148 -7.32 15.66 -2.74
N LEU A 149 -7.70 16.92 -2.91
CA LEU A 149 -6.75 18.03 -3.06
C LEU A 149 -7.00 19.11 -2.01
N ASP A 150 -5.91 19.70 -1.55
CA ASP A 150 -6.00 20.81 -0.60
C ASP A 150 -6.38 22.10 -1.33
N ILE A 151 -7.52 22.68 -0.97
CA ILE A 151 -7.96 23.99 -1.43
C ILE A 151 -7.87 24.94 -0.27
N GLN A 152 -7.01 25.94 -0.36
CA GLN A 152 -6.74 26.85 0.74
C GLN A 152 -7.39 28.23 0.52
N ARG A 153 -7.89 28.78 1.63
CA ARG A 153 -8.19 30.22 1.72
C ARG A 153 -6.92 30.99 2.04
N LYS A 154 -6.50 31.88 1.16
CA LYS A 154 -5.36 32.77 1.43
C LYS A 154 -5.67 33.71 2.60
N SER A 155 -4.63 34.17 3.29
CA SER A 155 -4.79 35.16 4.36
C SER A 155 -5.42 36.45 3.82
N GLY A 156 -6.49 36.96 4.47
CA GLY A 156 -7.21 38.14 4.05
C GLY A 156 -8.24 37.91 2.91
N ASP A 157 -8.37 36.73 2.35
CA ASP A 157 -9.38 36.44 1.34
C ASP A 157 -10.76 36.24 1.98
N THR A 158 -11.68 37.16 1.74
CA THR A 158 -13.05 37.18 2.28
C THR A 158 -14.08 36.59 1.29
N SER A 159 -13.63 36.06 0.15
CA SER A 159 -14.53 35.47 -0.85
C SER A 159 -15.35 34.32 -0.28
N ALA A 160 -16.53 34.09 -0.83
CA ALA A 160 -17.34 32.92 -0.49
C ALA A 160 -16.55 31.62 -0.78
N SER A 161 -16.72 30.59 0.05
CA SER A 161 -16.03 29.29 -0.15
C SER A 161 -16.32 28.68 -1.51
N SER A 162 -17.55 28.79 -2.00
CA SER A 162 -17.95 28.35 -3.35
C SER A 162 -17.15 29.03 -4.47
N GLU A 163 -16.80 30.30 -4.28
CA GLU A 163 -16.00 31.05 -5.26
C GLU A 163 -14.53 30.62 -5.24
N LEU A 164 -14.00 30.31 -4.05
CA LEU A 164 -12.65 29.75 -3.93
C LEU A 164 -12.54 28.39 -4.64
N VAL A 165 -13.53 27.52 -4.45
CA VAL A 165 -13.59 26.22 -5.10
C VAL A 165 -13.68 26.38 -6.63
N LYS A 166 -14.54 27.24 -7.13
CA LYS A 166 -14.66 27.53 -8.59
C LYS A 166 -13.33 28.00 -9.19
N ARG A 167 -12.65 28.94 -8.51
CA ARG A 167 -11.33 29.43 -8.95
C ARG A 167 -10.28 28.32 -8.97
N PHE A 168 -10.27 27.49 -7.94
CA PHE A 168 -9.37 26.34 -7.89
C PHE A 168 -9.63 25.35 -9.04
N VAL A 169 -10.89 24.95 -9.24
CA VAL A 169 -11.27 24.00 -10.31
C VAL A 169 -10.93 24.58 -11.70
N HIS A 170 -11.19 25.87 -11.89
CA HIS A 170 -10.82 26.54 -13.15
C HIS A 170 -9.31 26.51 -13.38
N GLN A 171 -8.52 26.92 -12.39
CA GLN A 171 -7.04 26.89 -12.47
C GLN A 171 -6.52 25.46 -12.68
N PHE A 172 -7.02 24.50 -11.92
CA PHE A 172 -6.61 23.10 -12.06
C PHE A 172 -6.87 22.60 -13.48
N ARG A 173 -8.06 22.82 -14.01
CA ARG A 173 -8.44 22.42 -15.38
C ARG A 173 -7.58 23.08 -16.45
N THR A 174 -7.32 24.38 -16.32
CA THR A 174 -6.67 25.15 -17.38
C THR A 174 -5.16 25.19 -17.31
N VAL A 175 -4.57 24.94 -16.11
CA VAL A 175 -3.12 25.06 -15.89
C VAL A 175 -2.50 23.72 -15.55
N GLU A 176 -3.13 22.96 -14.65
CA GLU A 176 -2.49 21.78 -14.05
C GLU A 176 -2.91 20.45 -14.72
N TRP A 177 -4.13 20.38 -15.25
CA TRP A 177 -4.63 19.14 -15.87
C TRP A 177 -4.26 19.06 -17.35
N PRO A 178 -3.95 17.86 -17.90
CA PRO A 178 -3.68 17.67 -19.31
C PRO A 178 -4.86 18.13 -20.18
N LEU A 179 -4.56 18.88 -21.25
CA LEU A 179 -5.58 19.46 -22.12
C LEU A 179 -6.34 18.38 -22.91
N GLY A 180 -7.64 18.58 -23.07
CA GLY A 180 -8.49 17.67 -23.85
C GLY A 180 -8.87 16.36 -23.13
N ILE A 181 -8.38 16.16 -21.92
CA ILE A 181 -8.66 14.96 -21.11
C ILE A 181 -9.86 15.23 -20.17
N PRO A 182 -10.78 14.25 -20.00
CA PRO A 182 -11.86 14.36 -19.03
C PRO A 182 -11.31 14.65 -17.62
N MET A 183 -12.00 15.49 -16.85
CA MET A 183 -11.61 15.81 -15.50
C MET A 183 -11.83 14.61 -14.56
N PRO A 184 -10.94 14.36 -13.61
CA PRO A 184 -11.18 13.41 -12.53
C PRO A 184 -12.23 13.94 -11.56
N GLU A 185 -12.78 13.07 -10.72
CA GLU A 185 -13.57 13.51 -9.56
C GLU A 185 -12.63 14.19 -8.55
N ILE A 186 -12.89 15.45 -8.22
CA ILE A 186 -12.07 16.22 -7.25
C ILE A 186 -12.87 16.45 -5.98
N TYR A 187 -12.22 16.17 -4.84
CA TYR A 187 -12.76 16.35 -3.50
C TYR A 187 -11.82 17.23 -2.67
N TYR A 188 -12.37 18.00 -1.75
CA TYR A 188 -11.61 18.88 -0.85
C TYR A 188 -12.19 18.90 0.55
N ASP A 189 -11.36 19.14 1.54
CA ASP A 189 -11.82 19.36 2.92
C ASP A 189 -12.41 20.76 3.06
N HIS A 190 -13.72 20.85 3.29
CA HIS A 190 -14.41 22.14 3.39
C HIS A 190 -13.92 23.00 4.55
N ARG A 191 -13.35 22.39 5.61
CA ARG A 191 -12.81 23.09 6.77
C ARG A 191 -11.57 23.92 6.43
N SER A 192 -10.82 23.56 5.37
CA SER A 192 -9.68 24.35 4.88
C SER A 192 -10.05 25.76 4.42
N LEU A 193 -11.34 25.97 4.11
CA LEU A 193 -11.89 27.23 3.64
C LEU A 193 -12.56 28.05 4.77
N ALA A 194 -12.47 27.62 6.04
CA ALA A 194 -13.03 28.37 7.15
C ALA A 194 -12.47 29.80 7.22
N MET A 195 -13.32 30.77 7.59
CA MET A 195 -12.90 32.17 7.71
C MET A 195 -11.85 32.34 8.80
N GLU A 196 -12.08 31.73 9.96
CA GLU A 196 -11.16 31.74 11.09
C GLU A 196 -9.98 30.79 10.84
N ARG A 197 -8.75 31.32 10.89
CA ARG A 197 -7.54 30.56 10.63
C ARG A 197 -7.36 29.37 11.60
N THR A 198 -7.76 29.53 12.84
CA THR A 198 -7.67 28.51 13.90
C THR A 198 -8.53 27.27 13.62
N ASN A 199 -9.56 27.42 12.81
CA ASN A 199 -10.50 26.35 12.47
C ASN A 199 -10.16 25.66 11.13
N ARG A 200 -9.07 26.10 10.45
CA ARG A 200 -8.71 25.54 9.16
C ARG A 200 -7.97 24.23 9.32
N SER A 201 -8.44 23.24 8.59
CA SER A 201 -7.68 22.00 8.33
C SER A 201 -6.76 22.16 7.13
N VAL A 202 -5.84 21.21 6.99
CA VAL A 202 -4.95 21.09 5.82
C VAL A 202 -4.90 19.62 5.43
N LEU A 203 -5.17 19.32 4.18
CA LEU A 203 -4.89 18.01 3.63
C LEU A 203 -3.42 17.92 3.24
N HIS A 204 -2.59 17.35 4.10
CA HIS A 204 -1.14 17.27 3.88
C HIS A 204 -0.67 15.87 3.44
N ALA A 205 -1.59 14.95 3.15
CA ALA A 205 -1.28 13.64 2.61
C ALA A 205 -0.71 13.75 1.18
N LYS A 206 0.22 12.88 0.84
CA LYS A 206 0.74 12.66 -0.51
C LYS A 206 0.78 11.17 -0.74
N CYS A 207 -0.24 10.67 -1.41
CA CYS A 207 -0.32 9.24 -1.74
C CYS A 207 -1.10 9.00 -3.03
N VAL A 208 -0.78 7.86 -3.64
CA VAL A 208 -1.50 7.30 -4.79
C VAL A 208 -1.87 5.88 -4.46
N VAL A 209 -3.13 5.49 -4.69
CA VAL A 209 -3.58 4.10 -4.60
C VAL A 209 -4.12 3.68 -5.94
N VAL A 210 -3.63 2.56 -6.48
CA VAL A 210 -4.04 2.03 -7.79
C VAL A 210 -4.66 0.66 -7.63
N ASP A 211 -5.85 0.49 -8.20
CA ASP A 211 -6.60 -0.77 -8.32
C ASP A 211 -6.81 -1.52 -6.99
N ALA A 212 -6.79 -0.79 -5.88
CA ALA A 212 -6.84 -1.34 -4.52
C ALA A 212 -5.73 -2.39 -4.26
N GLN A 213 -4.57 -2.25 -4.91
CA GLN A 213 -3.46 -3.20 -4.83
C GLN A 213 -2.14 -2.52 -4.48
N GLU A 214 -1.82 -1.44 -5.17
CA GLU A 214 -0.57 -0.72 -4.98
C GLU A 214 -0.83 0.62 -4.30
N THR A 215 0.02 0.96 -3.36
CA THR A 215 -0.03 2.21 -2.60
C THR A 215 1.34 2.86 -2.60
N PHE A 216 1.43 4.06 -3.13
CA PHE A 216 2.61 4.91 -3.01
C PHE A 216 2.35 6.00 -1.98
N VAL A 217 3.19 6.11 -0.96
CA VAL A 217 3.16 7.18 0.04
C VAL A 217 4.49 7.88 0.03
N SER A 218 4.49 9.22 -0.01
CA SER A 218 5.73 9.98 -0.16
C SER A 218 5.66 11.32 0.58
N SER A 219 6.83 11.91 0.80
CA SER A 219 6.95 13.33 1.15
C SER A 219 6.73 14.25 -0.07
N ALA A 220 6.88 13.72 -1.28
CA ALA A 220 6.81 14.46 -2.54
C ALA A 220 5.41 15.00 -2.83
N ASN A 221 5.29 16.29 -3.09
CA ASN A 221 4.10 16.88 -3.67
C ASN A 221 3.97 16.51 -5.15
N PHE A 222 2.77 16.71 -5.72
CA PHE A 222 2.55 16.55 -7.17
C PHE A 222 3.03 17.80 -7.93
N THR A 223 4.34 18.05 -7.82
CA THR A 223 5.02 19.17 -8.48
C THR A 223 6.24 18.65 -9.23
N GLU A 224 6.60 19.29 -10.34
CA GLU A 224 7.80 18.91 -11.10
C GLU A 224 9.04 18.93 -10.21
N ALA A 225 9.17 19.93 -9.32
CA ALA A 225 10.32 20.03 -8.43
C ALA A 225 10.42 18.86 -7.47
N ALA A 226 9.30 18.41 -6.90
CA ALA A 226 9.28 17.27 -5.98
C ALA A 226 9.50 15.94 -6.73
N GLN A 227 9.10 15.87 -8.00
CA GLN A 227 9.29 14.66 -8.81
C GLN A 227 10.74 14.52 -9.34
N ASP A 228 11.46 15.62 -9.56
CA ASP A 228 12.72 15.61 -10.32
C ASP A 228 13.95 16.17 -9.56
N ARG A 229 13.79 17.06 -8.57
CA ARG A 229 14.91 17.86 -8.02
C ARG A 229 15.05 17.87 -6.52
N ASN A 230 13.93 17.87 -5.79
CA ASN A 230 13.96 17.90 -4.34
C ASN A 230 14.54 16.59 -3.80
N VAL A 231 14.97 16.62 -2.53
CA VAL A 231 15.22 15.38 -1.81
C VAL A 231 13.90 14.93 -1.19
N GLU A 232 13.34 13.86 -1.73
CA GLU A 232 12.08 13.28 -1.28
C GLU A 232 12.25 11.79 -1.01
N VAL A 233 11.47 11.27 -0.07
CA VAL A 233 11.48 9.85 0.30
C VAL A 233 10.05 9.34 0.34
N GLY A 234 9.85 8.17 -0.24
CA GLY A 234 8.58 7.48 -0.23
C GLY A 234 8.75 5.96 -0.25
N VAL A 235 7.64 5.28 -0.14
CA VAL A 235 7.57 3.83 -0.24
C VAL A 235 6.44 3.44 -1.18
N LEU A 236 6.73 2.50 -2.09
CA LEU A 236 5.74 1.79 -2.87
C LEU A 236 5.43 0.48 -2.18
N LEU A 237 4.16 0.21 -1.96
CA LEU A 237 3.66 -0.93 -1.21
C LEU A 237 2.71 -1.75 -2.09
N SER A 238 3.06 -2.99 -2.38
CA SER A 238 2.20 -3.96 -3.09
C SER A 238 1.39 -4.75 -2.06
N SER A 239 0.37 -4.11 -1.48
CA SER A 239 -0.45 -4.69 -0.42
C SER A 239 -1.91 -4.29 -0.56
N ARG A 240 -2.74 -5.23 -1.00
CA ARG A 240 -4.19 -5.04 -1.12
C ARG A 240 -4.82 -4.58 0.21
N VAL A 241 -4.43 -5.20 1.33
CA VAL A 241 -4.97 -4.87 2.65
C VAL A 241 -4.71 -3.42 3.03
N LEU A 242 -3.50 -2.90 2.74
CA LEU A 242 -3.16 -1.52 3.01
C LEU A 242 -3.89 -0.57 2.05
N ALA A 243 -3.93 -0.90 0.78
CA ALA A 243 -4.63 -0.13 -0.25
C ALA A 243 -6.12 0.03 0.09
N GLU A 244 -6.81 -1.08 0.43
CA GLU A 244 -8.22 -1.06 0.83
C GLU A 244 -8.45 -0.24 2.12
N LYS A 245 -7.56 -0.32 3.10
CA LYS A 245 -7.66 0.50 4.32
C LYS A 245 -7.55 2.00 4.02
N LEU A 246 -6.63 2.38 3.13
CA LEU A 246 -6.46 3.80 2.77
C LEU A 246 -7.65 4.31 1.96
N ILE A 247 -8.18 3.52 1.04
CA ILE A 247 -9.41 3.83 0.31
C ILE A 247 -10.57 4.02 1.31
N SER A 248 -10.78 3.05 2.21
CA SER A 248 -11.85 3.12 3.22
C SER A 248 -11.70 4.33 4.14
N PHE A 249 -10.49 4.76 4.46
CA PHE A 249 -10.26 5.98 5.22
C PHE A 249 -10.84 7.20 4.50
N PHE A 250 -10.52 7.39 3.21
CA PHE A 250 -11.06 8.51 2.44
C PHE A 250 -12.56 8.39 2.20
N ASP A 251 -13.08 7.18 2.00
CA ASP A 251 -14.52 6.94 1.85
C ASP A 251 -15.27 7.31 3.14
N THR A 252 -14.75 6.94 4.32
CA THR A 252 -15.30 7.35 5.61
C THR A 252 -15.33 8.88 5.78
N LEU A 253 -14.31 9.59 5.31
CA LEU A 253 -14.26 11.04 5.36
C LEU A 253 -15.28 11.69 4.39
N LEU A 254 -15.57 11.06 3.27
CA LEU A 254 -16.64 11.48 2.35
C LEU A 254 -18.02 11.25 2.98
N ASP A 255 -18.27 10.06 3.53
CA ASP A 255 -19.53 9.70 4.18
C ASP A 255 -19.85 10.62 5.37
N ALA A 256 -18.81 10.98 6.14
CA ALA A 256 -18.90 11.94 7.23
C ALA A 256 -18.98 13.42 6.76
N GLN A 257 -19.01 13.67 5.45
CA GLN A 257 -19.05 15.00 4.83
C GLN A 257 -17.86 15.92 5.22
N HIS A 258 -16.76 15.38 5.67
CA HIS A 258 -15.53 16.15 5.84
C HIS A 258 -14.94 16.58 4.50
N PHE A 259 -15.07 15.75 3.48
CA PHE A 259 -14.74 16.09 2.10
C PHE A 259 -15.99 16.31 1.27
N LEU A 260 -15.98 17.37 0.49
CA LEU A 260 -17.03 17.71 -0.46
C LEU A 260 -16.50 17.60 -1.89
N ARG A 261 -17.37 17.26 -2.82
CA ARG A 261 -17.05 17.21 -4.24
C ARG A 261 -16.93 18.62 -4.80
N ALA A 262 -15.83 18.90 -5.52
CA ALA A 262 -15.58 20.15 -6.21
C ALA A 262 -15.97 20.06 -7.71
N VAL A 263 -15.79 18.88 -8.31
CA VAL A 263 -16.14 18.56 -9.71
C VAL A 263 -16.39 17.06 -9.89
#